data_813f0ded6a074dc76dd9d8c92f66f0cd
#
_entry.id   813f0ded6a074dc76dd9d8c92f66f0cd
#
_cell.length_a   1.000
_cell.length_b   1.000
_cell.length_c   1.000
_cell.angle_alpha   90.00
_cell.angle_beta   90.00
_cell.angle_gamma   90.00
#
_symmetry.space_group_name_H-M   'P 1'
#
loop_
_entity.id
_entity.type
_entity.pdbx_description
1 polymer ?
#
loop_
_entity_poly.entity_id
_entity_poly.type
_entity_poly.pdbx_seq_one_letter_code
_entity_poly.pdbx_strand_id
1 'polypeptide(L)'
;MNIFKKIFGNNQNDKKEVITMTNTEKAIALINTFATGDTEKASELLAENYIQHNLAYGTGRDAFVGSVSYLASAPVKTTVNNIRAFEDGDKVFLQTVYNFAGVGEQVAFDIFRFDENGKIAEHWDNIASKAEPNPSGHTQTDGTMEINDLDKTETNRGLIKTSFMM
;
A
#
# COMPACT_ATOMS: atom_id res chain seq x y z
N MET A 1 -66.81 -20.34 5.88
CA MET A 1 -66.47 -19.05 5.23
C MET A 1 -64.94 -18.87 5.33
N ASN A 2 -64.26 -19.26 4.24
CA ASN A 2 -62.82 -19.40 4.20
C ASN A 2 -62.15 -18.07 3.90
N ILE A 3 -61.22 -17.67 4.77
CA ILE A 3 -60.31 -16.52 4.54
C ILE A 3 -58.98 -17.07 4.12
N PHE A 4 -58.65 -16.91 2.83
CA PHE A 4 -57.29 -17.20 2.29
C PHE A 4 -56.29 -16.20 2.81
N LYS A 5 -55.31 -16.64 3.61
CA LYS A 5 -54.12 -15.91 3.91
C LYS A 5 -53.12 -16.13 2.77
N LYS A 6 -52.88 -15.08 1.98
CA LYS A 6 -51.86 -15.00 0.94
C LYS A 6 -50.50 -14.76 1.62
N ILE A 7 -49.65 -15.77 1.63
CA ILE A 7 -48.28 -15.65 2.12
C ILE A 7 -47.44 -15.07 0.97
N PHE A 8 -47.06 -13.80 1.07
CA PHE A 8 -46.03 -13.23 0.23
C PHE A 8 -44.67 -13.57 0.84
N GLY A 9 -43.97 -14.50 0.23
CA GLY A 9 -42.57 -14.74 0.50
C GLY A 9 -41.75 -13.58 -0.06
N ASN A 10 -41.21 -12.75 0.81
CA ASN A 10 -40.19 -11.77 0.46
C ASN A 10 -38.87 -12.53 0.32
N ASN A 11 -38.47 -12.83 -0.91
CA ASN A 11 -37.16 -13.34 -1.23
C ASN A 11 -36.26 -12.12 -1.42
N GLN A 12 -35.76 -11.54 -0.34
CA GLN A 12 -34.68 -10.58 -0.40
C GLN A 12 -33.37 -11.37 -0.63
N ASN A 13 -32.92 -11.43 -1.88
CA ASN A 13 -31.56 -11.75 -2.22
C ASN A 13 -30.68 -10.61 -1.69
N ASP A 14 -30.28 -10.68 -0.44
CA ASP A 14 -29.16 -9.90 0.08
C ASP A 14 -27.89 -10.37 -0.63
N LYS A 15 -27.62 -9.81 -1.81
CA LYS A 15 -26.28 -9.83 -2.38
C LYS A 15 -25.41 -9.01 -1.41
N LYS A 16 -24.70 -9.73 -0.53
CA LYS A 16 -23.60 -9.14 0.23
C LYS A 16 -22.63 -8.55 -0.80
N GLU A 17 -22.60 -7.24 -0.89
CA GLU A 17 -21.62 -6.53 -1.70
C GLU A 17 -20.24 -6.88 -1.12
N VAL A 18 -19.48 -7.67 -1.85
CA VAL A 18 -18.10 -7.99 -1.46
C VAL A 18 -17.31 -6.73 -1.75
N ILE A 19 -17.08 -5.92 -0.72
CA ILE A 19 -16.17 -4.76 -0.80
C ILE A 19 -14.77 -5.33 -1.01
N THR A 20 -14.31 -5.28 -2.25
CA THR A 20 -12.93 -5.66 -2.59
C THR A 20 -12.01 -4.47 -2.36
N MET A 21 -10.89 -4.70 -1.68
CA MET A 21 -9.86 -3.68 -1.48
C MET A 21 -9.28 -3.23 -2.82
N THR A 22 -9.07 -1.92 -2.97
CA THR A 22 -8.29 -1.34 -4.09
C THR A 22 -6.82 -1.77 -3.99
N ASN A 23 -6.05 -1.60 -5.06
CA ASN A 23 -4.62 -1.90 -5.02
C ASN A 23 -3.90 -1.00 -4.01
N THR A 24 -4.27 0.27 -3.91
CA THR A 24 -3.76 1.21 -2.89
C THR A 24 -4.02 0.70 -1.48
N GLU A 25 -5.24 0.26 -1.16
CA GLU A 25 -5.59 -0.28 0.15
C GLU A 25 -4.79 -1.56 0.46
N LYS A 26 -4.58 -2.43 -0.53
CA LYS A 26 -3.77 -3.65 -0.37
C LYS A 26 -2.30 -3.32 -0.11
N ALA A 27 -1.71 -2.36 -0.84
CA ALA A 27 -0.32 -1.94 -0.65
C ALA A 27 -0.12 -1.36 0.77
N ILE A 28 -1.03 -0.47 1.21
CA ILE A 28 -1.01 0.08 2.57
C ILE A 28 -1.21 -1.02 3.62
N ALA A 29 -2.12 -1.96 3.39
CA ALA A 29 -2.32 -3.08 4.29
C ALA A 29 -1.08 -3.97 4.40
N LEU A 30 -0.37 -4.21 3.27
CA LEU A 30 0.86 -5.00 3.27
C LEU A 30 1.95 -4.34 4.13
N ILE A 31 2.26 -3.07 3.91
CA ILE A 31 3.29 -2.39 4.72
C ILE A 31 2.91 -2.31 6.20
N ASN A 32 1.63 -2.18 6.53
CA ASN A 32 1.16 -2.18 7.91
C ASN A 32 1.37 -3.52 8.62
N THR A 33 1.58 -4.63 7.89
CA THR A 33 1.92 -5.91 8.51
C THR A 33 3.25 -5.86 9.29
N PHE A 34 4.18 -4.98 8.93
CA PHE A 34 5.40 -4.74 9.67
C PHE A 34 5.15 -4.22 11.10
N ALA A 35 4.08 -3.42 11.29
CA ALA A 35 3.69 -2.90 12.60
C ALA A 35 2.80 -3.87 13.37
N THR A 36 1.91 -4.59 12.69
CA THR A 36 0.93 -5.49 13.32
C THR A 36 1.48 -6.89 13.58
N GLY A 37 2.47 -7.34 12.79
CA GLY A 37 2.96 -8.72 12.82
C GLY A 37 2.04 -9.73 12.14
N ASP A 38 1.07 -9.26 11.33
CA ASP A 38 0.07 -10.11 10.67
C ASP A 38 0.68 -10.84 9.45
N THR A 39 1.27 -11.98 9.71
CA THR A 39 1.90 -12.85 8.70
C THR A 39 0.90 -13.49 7.74
N GLU A 40 -0.33 -13.77 8.21
CA GLU A 40 -1.39 -14.33 7.36
C GLU A 40 -1.82 -13.31 6.33
N LYS A 41 -2.05 -12.06 6.76
CA LYS A 41 -2.40 -10.96 5.87
C LYS A 41 -1.31 -10.66 4.86
N ALA A 42 -0.04 -10.66 5.27
CA ALA A 42 1.09 -10.49 4.37
C ALA A 42 1.11 -11.60 3.29
N SER A 43 0.96 -12.85 3.70
CA SER A 43 0.93 -13.99 2.77
C SER A 43 -0.28 -13.95 1.83
N GLU A 44 -1.44 -13.51 2.31
CA GLU A 44 -2.66 -13.34 1.50
C GLU A 44 -2.48 -12.30 0.39
N LEU A 45 -1.83 -11.18 0.69
CA LEU A 45 -1.68 -10.05 -0.23
C LEU A 45 -0.61 -10.28 -1.30
N LEU A 46 0.42 -11.06 -1.00
CA LEU A 46 1.54 -11.32 -1.89
C LEU A 46 1.26 -12.46 -2.88
N ALA A 47 1.78 -12.32 -4.11
CA ALA A 47 1.88 -13.41 -5.05
C ALA A 47 2.87 -14.46 -4.55
N GLU A 48 2.70 -15.72 -4.95
CA GLU A 48 3.60 -16.82 -4.57
C GLU A 48 5.04 -16.57 -5.05
N ASN A 49 5.17 -16.04 -6.25
CA ASN A 49 6.43 -15.70 -6.91
C ASN A 49 6.80 -14.21 -6.74
N TYR A 50 6.43 -13.60 -5.62
CA TYR A 50 6.75 -12.20 -5.32
C TYR A 50 8.24 -11.91 -5.43
N ILE A 51 8.59 -10.79 -6.08
CA ILE A 51 9.96 -10.33 -6.30
C ILE A 51 10.23 -9.07 -5.48
N GLN A 52 11.27 -9.11 -4.65
CA GLN A 52 11.78 -7.97 -3.89
C GLN A 52 13.05 -7.43 -4.55
N HIS A 53 13.08 -6.12 -4.85
CA HIS A 53 14.25 -5.45 -5.43
C HIS A 53 15.11 -4.69 -4.42
N ASN A 54 14.69 -4.59 -3.16
CA ASN A 54 15.54 -4.04 -2.11
C ASN A 54 16.70 -5.01 -1.83
N LEU A 55 17.93 -4.52 -2.02
CA LEU A 55 19.15 -5.35 -1.91
C LEU A 55 19.46 -5.81 -0.48
N ALA A 56 18.83 -5.22 0.53
CA ALA A 56 19.02 -5.60 1.94
C ALA A 56 18.15 -6.80 2.37
N TYR A 57 17.16 -7.19 1.55
CA TYR A 57 16.16 -8.20 1.91
C TYR A 57 16.15 -9.36 0.91
N GLY A 58 15.75 -10.54 1.39
CA GLY A 58 15.52 -11.71 0.54
C GLY A 58 14.31 -11.52 -0.37
N THR A 59 14.35 -12.11 -1.56
CA THR A 59 13.22 -12.18 -2.49
C THR A 59 12.29 -13.34 -2.14
N GLY A 60 11.04 -13.24 -2.60
CA GLY A 60 9.99 -14.25 -2.38
C GLY A 60 9.06 -13.93 -1.22
N ARG A 61 7.82 -14.44 -1.33
CA ARG A 61 6.78 -14.25 -0.31
C ARG A 61 7.22 -14.66 1.09
N ASP A 62 7.88 -15.81 1.20
CA ASP A 62 8.29 -16.36 2.50
C ASP A 62 9.34 -15.47 3.18
N ALA A 63 10.25 -14.85 2.42
CA ALA A 63 11.23 -13.92 2.95
C ALA A 63 10.55 -12.66 3.50
N PHE A 64 9.54 -12.12 2.80
CA PHE A 64 8.75 -10.99 3.31
C PHE A 64 8.00 -11.35 4.59
N VAL A 65 7.29 -12.48 4.60
CA VAL A 65 6.56 -12.99 5.79
C VAL A 65 7.50 -13.22 6.97
N GLY A 66 8.69 -13.74 6.70
CA GLY A 66 9.76 -13.89 7.71
C GLY A 66 10.19 -12.56 8.31
N SER A 67 10.30 -11.51 7.49
CA SER A 67 10.62 -10.15 7.97
C SER A 67 9.52 -9.59 8.86
N VAL A 68 8.25 -9.79 8.50
CA VAL A 68 7.08 -9.40 9.33
C VAL A 68 7.15 -10.08 10.69
N SER A 69 7.39 -11.40 10.71
CA SER A 69 7.51 -12.20 11.96
C SER A 69 8.69 -11.72 12.81
N TYR A 70 9.84 -11.47 12.19
CA TYR A 70 11.03 -10.96 12.87
C TYR A 70 10.76 -9.62 13.57
N LEU A 71 10.18 -8.63 12.85
CA LEU A 71 9.86 -7.32 13.40
C LEU A 71 8.79 -7.39 14.51
N ALA A 72 7.83 -8.31 14.39
CA ALA A 72 6.83 -8.53 15.43
C ALA A 72 7.44 -9.04 16.74
N SER A 73 8.55 -9.80 16.68
CA SER A 73 9.27 -10.31 17.84
C SER A 73 10.18 -9.28 18.52
N ALA A 74 10.45 -8.15 17.86
CA ALA A 74 11.35 -7.13 18.38
C ALA A 74 10.80 -6.47 19.67
N PRO A 75 11.66 -6.12 20.63
CA PRO A 75 11.25 -5.48 21.89
C PRO A 75 10.66 -4.10 21.66
N VAL A 76 11.14 -3.35 20.68
CA VAL A 76 10.58 -2.07 20.24
C VAL A 76 9.74 -2.32 18.99
N LYS A 77 8.50 -1.90 19.03
CA LYS A 77 7.56 -2.13 17.93
C LYS A 77 7.86 -1.24 16.73
N THR A 78 7.74 -1.81 15.55
CA THR A 78 7.77 -1.08 14.29
C THR A 78 6.58 -0.13 14.21
N THR A 79 6.80 1.06 13.70
CA THR A 79 5.74 1.98 13.30
C THR A 79 5.76 2.21 11.79
N VAL A 80 4.57 2.35 11.21
CA VAL A 80 4.35 2.61 9.79
C VAL A 80 3.37 3.76 9.67
N ASN A 81 3.78 4.83 9.01
CA ASN A 81 2.93 5.99 8.76
C ASN A 81 2.96 6.32 7.27
N ASN A 82 1.96 5.85 6.52
CA ASN A 82 1.81 6.22 5.12
C ASN A 82 1.39 7.68 5.00
N ILE A 83 2.18 8.47 4.27
CA ILE A 83 1.98 9.91 4.09
C ILE A 83 1.09 10.16 2.88
N ARG A 84 1.39 9.53 1.74
CA ARG A 84 0.61 9.66 0.50
C ARG A 84 0.73 8.42 -0.37
N ALA A 85 -0.28 8.23 -1.20
CA ALA A 85 -0.36 7.12 -2.13
C ALA A 85 -0.87 7.58 -3.49
N PHE A 86 -0.37 6.97 -4.56
CA PHE A 86 -0.84 7.16 -5.93
C PHE A 86 -0.98 5.80 -6.60
N GLU A 87 -2.02 5.64 -7.40
CA GLU A 87 -2.25 4.43 -8.17
C GLU A 87 -2.32 4.78 -9.67
N ASP A 88 -1.60 4.03 -10.50
CA ASP A 88 -1.65 4.13 -11.96
C ASP A 88 -1.58 2.72 -12.58
N GLY A 89 -2.69 2.26 -13.11
CA GLY A 89 -2.83 0.93 -13.69
C GLY A 89 -2.57 -0.20 -12.69
N ASP A 90 -1.56 -1.01 -12.95
CA ASP A 90 -1.14 -2.13 -12.10
C ASP A 90 -0.13 -1.74 -11.01
N LYS A 91 0.14 -0.45 -10.83
CA LYS A 91 1.16 0.03 -9.88
C LYS A 91 0.59 0.96 -8.83
N VAL A 92 1.12 0.84 -7.64
CA VAL A 92 0.88 1.75 -6.51
C VAL A 92 2.21 2.31 -6.04
N PHE A 93 2.28 3.62 -5.92
CA PHE A 93 3.38 4.34 -5.29
C PHE A 93 2.96 4.78 -3.89
N LEU A 94 3.81 4.55 -2.89
CA LEU A 94 3.65 5.03 -1.53
C LEU A 94 4.83 5.89 -1.12
N GLN A 95 4.55 6.94 -0.35
CA GLN A 95 5.55 7.61 0.49
C GLN A 95 5.22 7.33 1.94
N THR A 96 6.14 6.70 2.65
CA THR A 96 5.90 6.19 4.00
C THR A 96 7.04 6.55 4.95
N VAL A 97 6.71 6.85 6.20
CA VAL A 97 7.68 6.94 7.29
C VAL A 97 7.63 5.64 8.09
N TYR A 98 8.75 4.95 8.13
CA TYR A 98 8.95 3.75 8.93
C TYR A 98 9.85 4.03 10.14
N ASN A 99 9.62 3.31 11.23
CA ASN A 99 10.61 3.12 12.28
C ASN A 99 10.66 1.63 12.61
N PHE A 100 11.54 0.91 11.93
CA PHE A 100 11.69 -0.53 12.10
C PHE A 100 12.38 -0.85 13.43
N ALA A 101 11.65 -1.50 14.34
CA ALA A 101 12.18 -1.96 15.64
C ALA A 101 12.95 -0.88 16.43
N GLY A 102 12.62 0.40 16.25
CA GLY A 102 13.21 1.50 17.00
C GLY A 102 14.58 2.00 16.50
N VAL A 103 15.01 1.62 15.28
CA VAL A 103 16.32 2.09 14.72
C VAL A 103 16.32 3.56 14.29
N GLY A 104 15.19 4.24 14.37
CA GLY A 104 14.99 5.62 13.95
C GLY A 104 14.05 5.75 12.76
N GLU A 105 13.52 6.96 12.58
CA GLU A 105 12.60 7.22 11.47
C GLU A 105 13.34 7.22 10.12
N GLN A 106 12.72 6.58 9.15
CA GLN A 106 13.20 6.49 7.77
C GLN A 106 12.06 6.87 6.83
N VAL A 107 12.35 7.64 5.80
CA VAL A 107 11.42 7.96 4.71
C VAL A 107 11.67 7.01 3.56
N ALA A 108 10.64 6.34 3.10
CA ALA A 108 10.68 5.45 1.96
C ALA A 108 9.76 5.92 0.84
N PHE A 109 10.19 5.60 -0.38
CA PHE A 109 9.37 5.61 -1.58
C PHE A 109 9.28 4.18 -2.07
N ASP A 110 8.06 3.63 -2.01
CA ASP A 110 7.77 2.26 -2.38
C ASP A 110 6.97 2.23 -3.68
N ILE A 111 7.28 1.30 -4.58
CA ILE A 111 6.49 1.00 -5.76
C ILE A 111 6.10 -0.47 -5.70
N PHE A 112 4.81 -0.75 -5.73
CA PHE A 112 4.25 -2.09 -5.81
C PHE A 112 3.61 -2.32 -7.17
N ARG A 113 3.88 -3.47 -7.79
CA ARG A 113 3.18 -3.94 -8.98
C ARG A 113 2.26 -5.10 -8.62
N PHE A 114 1.06 -5.05 -9.16
CA PHE A 114 0.02 -6.06 -8.98
C PHE A 114 -0.04 -6.98 -10.19
N ASP A 115 -0.35 -8.25 -9.95
CA ASP A 115 -0.64 -9.22 -11.01
C ASP A 115 -2.12 -9.18 -11.42
N GLU A 116 -2.46 -9.99 -12.43
CA GLU A 116 -3.83 -10.12 -12.94
C GLU A 116 -4.84 -10.67 -11.92
N ASN A 117 -4.38 -11.31 -10.85
CA ASN A 117 -5.19 -11.80 -9.75
C ASN A 117 -5.33 -10.78 -8.61
N GLY A 118 -4.77 -9.57 -8.78
CA GLY A 118 -4.77 -8.51 -7.79
C GLY A 118 -3.92 -8.82 -6.56
N LYS A 119 -2.85 -9.63 -6.74
CA LYS A 119 -1.81 -9.87 -5.74
C LYS A 119 -0.61 -8.98 -5.99
N ILE A 120 0.10 -8.60 -4.94
CA ILE A 120 1.34 -7.84 -5.05
C ILE A 120 2.43 -8.81 -5.52
N ALA A 121 2.92 -8.59 -6.74
CA ALA A 121 3.86 -9.48 -7.40
C ALA A 121 5.30 -8.95 -7.37
N GLU A 122 5.49 -7.64 -7.15
CA GLU A 122 6.81 -7.04 -7.25
C GLU A 122 6.89 -5.74 -6.44
N HIS A 123 8.05 -5.46 -5.86
CA HIS A 123 8.29 -4.30 -5.03
C HIS A 123 9.68 -3.72 -5.26
N TRP A 124 9.73 -2.41 -5.48
CA TRP A 124 10.93 -1.58 -5.47
C TRP A 124 10.79 -0.54 -4.37
N ASP A 125 11.88 -0.21 -3.71
CA ASP A 125 11.90 0.88 -2.76
C ASP A 125 13.20 1.70 -2.83
N ASN A 126 13.12 2.89 -2.28
CA ASN A 126 14.27 3.69 -1.90
C ASN A 126 14.01 4.23 -0.50
N ILE A 127 14.85 3.88 0.45
CA ILE A 127 14.70 4.20 1.85
C ILE A 127 15.94 4.93 2.39
N ALA A 128 15.72 6.01 3.12
CA ALA A 128 16.77 6.81 3.73
C ALA A 128 16.37 7.28 5.13
N SER A 129 17.35 7.54 5.99
CA SER A 129 17.08 8.16 7.29
C SER A 129 16.35 9.49 7.11
N LYS A 130 15.34 9.72 7.93
CA LYS A 130 14.62 10.99 7.96
C LYS A 130 15.58 12.08 8.44
N ALA A 131 15.72 13.14 7.64
CA ALA A 131 16.58 14.26 7.94
C ALA A 131 15.83 15.38 8.67
N GLU A 132 16.60 16.27 9.30
CA GLU A 132 16.10 17.55 9.79
C GLU A 132 15.55 18.40 8.64
N PRO A 133 14.67 19.37 8.92
CA PRO A 133 14.18 20.29 7.90
C PRO A 133 15.32 21.00 7.15
N ASN A 134 15.11 21.27 5.87
CA ASN A 134 16.06 22.04 5.07
C ASN A 134 16.11 23.52 5.54
N PRO A 135 17.06 24.34 5.05
CA PRO A 135 17.16 25.75 5.43
C PRO A 135 15.91 26.60 5.17
N SER A 136 15.00 26.15 4.29
CA SER A 136 13.71 26.78 4.02
C SER A 136 12.58 26.30 4.95
N GLY A 137 12.89 25.43 5.91
CA GLY A 137 11.92 24.88 6.87
C GLY A 137 11.08 23.72 6.36
N HIS A 138 11.37 23.18 5.17
CA HIS A 138 10.65 22.05 4.59
C HIS A 138 11.24 20.71 5.00
N THR A 139 10.37 19.74 5.22
CA THR A 139 10.72 18.34 5.54
C THR A 139 10.59 17.45 4.29
N GLN A 140 11.06 16.20 4.39
CA GLN A 140 10.91 15.21 3.32
C GLN A 140 9.44 14.78 3.08
N THR A 141 8.54 15.12 4.00
CA THR A 141 7.16 14.59 4.01
C THR A 141 6.08 15.67 4.10
N ASP A 142 6.45 16.94 4.18
CA ASP A 142 5.47 18.04 4.20
C ASP A 142 4.81 18.25 2.83
N GLY A 143 3.93 19.26 2.75
CA GLY A 143 3.16 19.61 1.56
C GLY A 143 1.76 19.02 1.58
N THR A 144 0.95 19.46 0.62
CA THR A 144 -0.45 19.02 0.52
C THR A 144 -0.56 17.53 0.20
N MET A 145 -1.57 16.89 0.79
CA MET A 145 -1.99 15.52 0.45
C MET A 145 -3.33 15.54 -0.33
N GLU A 146 -3.88 16.71 -0.56
CA GLU A 146 -5.11 16.83 -1.34
C GLU A 146 -4.84 16.51 -2.80
N ILE A 147 -5.65 15.61 -3.35
CA ILE A 147 -5.63 15.26 -4.77
C ILE A 147 -6.61 16.19 -5.48
N ASN A 148 -6.07 17.08 -6.31
CA ASN A 148 -6.83 18.04 -7.09
C ASN A 148 -6.61 17.82 -8.58
N ASP A 149 -7.50 18.37 -9.40
CA ASP A 149 -7.34 18.43 -10.86
C ASP A 149 -7.18 17.05 -11.54
N LEU A 150 -7.89 16.02 -11.07
CA LEU A 150 -7.88 14.68 -11.68
C LEU A 150 -8.26 14.69 -13.16
N ASP A 151 -9.06 15.65 -13.59
CA ASP A 151 -9.43 15.88 -14.98
C ASP A 151 -8.25 16.37 -15.85
N LYS A 152 -7.18 16.87 -15.22
CA LYS A 152 -5.96 17.34 -15.90
C LYS A 152 -4.85 16.30 -16.01
N THR A 153 -5.08 15.07 -15.56
CA THR A 153 -4.04 14.02 -15.51
C THR A 153 -3.34 13.82 -16.84
N GLU A 154 -4.08 13.69 -17.94
CA GLU A 154 -3.48 13.47 -19.26
C GLU A 154 -2.74 14.72 -19.79
N THR A 155 -3.27 15.91 -19.54
CA THR A 155 -2.60 17.17 -19.88
C THR A 155 -1.28 17.31 -19.14
N ASN A 156 -1.27 17.06 -17.84
CA ASN A 156 -0.07 17.13 -16.98
C ASN A 156 0.97 16.07 -17.38
N ARG A 157 0.53 14.85 -17.69
CA ARG A 157 1.40 13.80 -18.22
C ARG A 157 2.09 14.20 -19.52
N GLY A 158 1.35 14.88 -20.43
CA GLY A 158 1.88 15.41 -21.67
C GLY A 158 2.95 16.49 -21.44
N LEU A 159 2.70 17.43 -20.52
CA LEU A 159 3.63 18.50 -20.16
C LEU A 159 4.97 17.94 -19.63
N ILE A 160 4.90 16.95 -18.72
CA ILE A 160 6.10 16.32 -18.15
C ILE A 160 6.90 15.63 -19.26
N LYS A 161 6.28 14.84 -20.11
CA LYS A 161 6.97 14.18 -21.23
C LYS A 161 7.70 15.16 -22.13
N THR A 162 7.07 16.28 -22.46
CA THR A 162 7.67 17.32 -23.30
C THR A 162 8.86 17.99 -22.62
N SER A 163 8.80 18.20 -21.30
CA SER A 163 9.88 18.85 -20.54
C SER A 163 11.17 18.04 -20.47
N PHE A 164 11.10 16.70 -20.58
CA PHE A 164 12.27 15.82 -20.57
C PHE A 164 12.82 15.51 -21.97
N MET A 165 12.20 15.99 -23.04
CA MET A 165 12.64 15.78 -24.41
C MET A 165 13.43 16.96 -25.00
N MET A 166 13.66 18.01 -24.21
CA MET A 166 14.55 19.16 -24.54
C MET A 166 15.89 18.99 -23.86
#